data_70becffd48c488f3c0a3c9228cd8569f
#
_entry.id   70becffd48c488f3c0a3c9228cd8569f
#
_cell.length_a   1.000
_cell.length_b   1.000
_cell.length_c   1.000
_cell.angle_alpha   90.00
_cell.angle_beta   90.00
_cell.angle_gamma   90.00
#
_symmetry.space_group_name_H-M   'P 1'
#
loop_
_entity.id
_entity.type
_entity.pdbx_description
1 polymer ?
#
loop_
_entity_poly.entity_id
_entity_poly.type
_entity_poly.pdbx_seq_one_letter_code
_entity_poly.pdbx_strand_id
1 'polypeptide(L)'
;SSMLPQKAHGVSYSFDLERDFNLQGAHYLRVSNVLYGKSYWDNHGFDDITNRTYLGYVRKSAVQNWTVLPFYERQWYGNHRYKWASGVRGEFNRWITPNWQVSTAAEYSKERYHSNSLLSGNNKLVSLTVLWRINPQRFFYTGADFTRQKAQSRQYSYDLKTVRIGWGEEWGWG
;
A
#
# COMPACT_ATOMS: atom_id res chain seq x y z
N SER A 1 26.76 -19.97 8.71
CA SER A 1 25.55 -20.77 8.78
C SER A 1 24.78 -20.65 7.47
N SER A 2 24.69 -21.74 6.74
CA SER A 2 23.89 -21.78 5.53
C SER A 2 22.41 -21.57 5.87
N MET A 3 21.84 -20.48 5.41
CA MET A 3 20.40 -20.34 5.45
C MET A 3 19.79 -21.21 4.36
N LEU A 4 19.43 -22.41 4.71
CA LEU A 4 18.63 -23.25 3.82
C LEU A 4 17.21 -22.69 3.80
N PRO A 5 16.61 -22.43 2.63
CA PRO A 5 15.23 -22.00 2.55
C PRO A 5 14.33 -23.11 3.13
N GLN A 6 13.64 -22.78 4.22
CA GLN A 6 12.63 -23.68 4.77
C GLN A 6 11.36 -23.55 3.95
N LYS A 7 10.84 -24.68 3.49
CA LYS A 7 9.55 -24.72 2.83
C LYS A 7 8.46 -24.54 3.88
N ALA A 8 7.65 -23.49 3.71
CA ALA A 8 6.48 -23.24 4.53
C ALA A 8 5.25 -23.15 3.64
N HIS A 9 4.17 -23.80 4.04
CA HIS A 9 2.89 -23.75 3.35
C HIS A 9 1.93 -22.90 4.14
N GLY A 10 1.32 -21.92 3.48
CA GLY A 10 0.43 -21.01 4.13
C GLY A 10 -0.53 -20.33 3.18
N VAL A 11 -1.34 -19.45 3.74
CA VAL A 11 -2.27 -18.61 3.00
C VAL A 11 -1.95 -17.15 3.23
N SER A 12 -2.12 -16.36 2.18
CA SER A 12 -2.12 -14.90 2.28
C SER A 12 -3.56 -14.42 2.35
N TYR A 13 -3.82 -13.42 3.17
CA TYR A 13 -5.14 -12.83 3.32
C TYR A 13 -5.06 -11.32 3.36
N SER A 14 -6.13 -10.68 2.92
CA SER A 14 -6.26 -9.23 2.97
C SER A 14 -7.72 -8.86 3.19
N PHE A 15 -7.97 -7.96 4.14
CA PHE A 15 -9.28 -7.40 4.43
C PHE A 15 -9.16 -5.89 4.41
N ASP A 16 -10.04 -5.26 3.63
CA ASP A 16 -10.02 -3.83 3.39
C ASP A 16 -11.41 -3.26 3.69
N LEU A 17 -11.48 -2.36 4.65
CA LEU A 17 -12.70 -1.65 5.01
C LEU A 17 -12.47 -0.16 4.80
N GLU A 18 -13.32 0.47 3.98
CA GLU A 18 -13.20 1.87 3.69
C GLU A 18 -14.57 2.53 3.70
N ARG A 19 -14.64 3.72 4.28
CA ARG A 19 -15.87 4.51 4.27
C ARG A 19 -15.54 5.99 4.09
N ASP A 20 -16.27 6.61 3.18
CA ASP A 20 -16.20 8.04 2.91
C ASP A 20 -17.44 8.73 3.47
N PHE A 21 -17.22 9.81 4.22
CA PHE A 21 -18.27 10.66 4.77
C PHE A 21 -18.24 11.98 4.02
N ASN A 22 -19.36 12.34 3.38
CA ASN A 22 -19.43 13.61 2.69
C ASN A 22 -19.42 14.76 3.69
N LEU A 23 -18.49 15.68 3.54
CA LEU A 23 -18.42 16.88 4.36
C LEU A 23 -19.23 18.00 3.74
N GLN A 24 -18.93 18.34 2.49
CA GLN A 24 -19.66 19.33 1.70
C GLN A 24 -19.16 19.26 0.26
N GLY A 25 -20.10 19.19 -0.70
CA GLY A 25 -19.75 19.18 -2.11
C GLY A 25 -18.82 18.02 -2.48
N ALA A 26 -17.66 18.36 -3.03
CA ALA A 26 -16.65 17.38 -3.48
C ALA A 26 -15.75 16.88 -2.36
N HIS A 27 -15.96 17.33 -1.13
CA HIS A 27 -15.07 17.06 0.01
C HIS A 27 -15.57 15.90 0.86
N TYR A 28 -14.67 14.99 1.21
CA TYR A 28 -15.00 13.78 1.99
C TYR A 28 -13.94 13.54 3.06
N LEU A 29 -14.40 13.02 4.18
CA LEU A 29 -13.54 12.39 5.18
C LEU A 29 -13.51 10.89 4.91
N ARG A 30 -12.31 10.33 4.81
CA ARG A 30 -12.13 8.89 4.59
C ARG A 30 -11.59 8.25 5.85
N VAL A 31 -12.22 7.14 6.24
CA VAL A 31 -11.72 6.23 7.25
C VAL A 31 -11.50 4.88 6.59
N SER A 32 -10.31 4.33 6.73
CA SER A 32 -9.97 3.06 6.11
C SER A 32 -9.13 2.22 7.06
N ASN A 33 -9.36 0.93 7.05
CA ASN A 33 -8.53 -0.04 7.77
C ASN A 33 -8.19 -1.19 6.83
N VAL A 34 -6.90 -1.49 6.74
CA VAL A 34 -6.38 -2.56 5.92
C VAL A 34 -5.69 -3.56 6.83
N LEU A 35 -6.13 -4.81 6.78
CA LEU A 35 -5.51 -5.92 7.48
C LEU A 35 -5.02 -6.90 6.44
N TYR A 36 -3.73 -7.23 6.46
CA TYR A 36 -3.18 -8.22 5.55
C TYR A 36 -2.07 -8.99 6.25
N GLY A 37 -1.83 -10.19 5.74
CA GLY A 37 -0.80 -11.02 6.32
C GLY A 37 -0.70 -12.37 5.66
N LYS A 38 0.17 -13.18 6.25
CA LYS A 38 0.39 -14.57 5.87
C LYS A 38 0.30 -15.44 7.10
N SER A 39 -0.39 -16.56 6.97
CA SER A 39 -0.49 -17.57 8.01
C SER A 39 0.05 -18.88 7.49
N TYR A 40 0.99 -19.46 8.22
CA TYR A 40 1.65 -20.72 7.88
C TYR A 40 1.20 -21.78 8.86
N TRP A 41 0.48 -22.80 8.38
CA TRP A 41 -0.05 -23.85 9.25
C TRP A 41 0.99 -24.89 9.68
N ASP A 42 2.13 -24.96 8.97
CA ASP A 42 3.24 -25.85 9.30
C ASP A 42 4.33 -25.16 10.13
N ASN A 43 4.33 -23.82 10.18
CA ASN A 43 5.27 -23.08 11.03
C ASN A 43 4.74 -21.67 11.36
N HIS A 44 4.04 -21.55 12.48
CA HIS A 44 3.48 -20.27 12.93
C HIS A 44 4.54 -19.21 13.31
N GLY A 45 5.80 -19.62 13.47
CA GLY A 45 6.89 -18.68 13.69
C GLY A 45 7.13 -17.72 12.53
N PHE A 46 6.61 -18.02 11.34
CA PHE A 46 6.69 -17.16 10.15
C PHE A 46 5.42 -16.37 9.88
N ASP A 47 4.38 -16.51 10.70
CA ASP A 47 3.14 -15.75 10.52
C ASP A 47 3.41 -14.25 10.64
N ASP A 48 2.86 -13.47 9.74
CA ASP A 48 2.89 -12.02 9.83
C ASP A 48 1.48 -11.44 9.70
N ILE A 49 1.25 -10.34 10.38
CA ILE A 49 0.01 -9.57 10.32
C ILE A 49 0.37 -8.11 10.31
N THR A 50 -0.18 -7.38 9.36
CA THR A 50 -0.06 -5.93 9.29
C THR A 50 -1.45 -5.31 9.32
N ASN A 51 -1.63 -4.33 10.18
CA ASN A 51 -2.86 -3.55 10.27
C ASN A 51 -2.50 -2.08 10.07
N ARG A 52 -3.13 -1.45 9.09
CA ARG A 52 -2.94 -0.04 8.79
C ARG A 52 -4.27 0.68 8.81
N THR A 53 -4.35 1.77 9.56
CA THR A 53 -5.53 2.62 9.65
C THR A 53 -5.22 3.98 9.03
N TYR A 54 -6.09 4.42 8.14
CA TYR A 54 -6.06 5.74 7.51
C TYR A 54 -7.21 6.58 8.00
N LEU A 55 -6.93 7.86 8.22
CA LEU A 55 -7.96 8.86 8.49
C LEU A 55 -7.55 10.14 7.77
N GLY A 56 -8.31 10.57 6.78
CA GLY A 56 -7.90 11.73 6.03
C GLY A 56 -8.96 12.29 5.10
N TYR A 57 -8.48 13.07 4.17
CA TYR A 57 -9.28 13.91 3.30
C TYR A 57 -9.24 13.41 1.86
N VAL A 58 -10.41 13.42 1.22
CA VAL A 58 -10.54 13.09 -0.20
C VAL A 58 -11.36 14.20 -0.87
N ARG A 59 -10.85 14.68 -2.01
CA ARG A 59 -11.62 15.52 -2.91
C ARG A 59 -11.95 14.72 -4.15
N LYS A 60 -13.24 14.54 -4.41
CA LYS A 60 -13.73 13.81 -5.59
C LYS A 60 -14.32 14.78 -6.58
N SER A 61 -13.85 14.73 -7.83
CA SER A 61 -14.46 15.45 -8.93
C SER A 61 -14.65 14.51 -10.12
N ALA A 62 -15.30 15.00 -11.20
CA ALA A 62 -15.65 14.15 -12.33
C ALA A 62 -14.42 13.52 -13.01
N VAL A 63 -13.30 14.23 -13.08
CA VAL A 63 -12.12 13.80 -13.82
C VAL A 63 -10.88 13.60 -12.95
N GLN A 64 -10.87 14.14 -11.72
CA GLN A 64 -9.70 14.00 -10.86
C GLN A 64 -10.07 13.88 -9.39
N ASN A 65 -9.25 13.12 -8.65
CA ASN A 65 -9.40 12.90 -7.23
C ASN A 65 -8.08 13.21 -6.53
N TRP A 66 -8.16 13.85 -5.37
CA TRP A 66 -7.04 14.10 -4.48
C TRP A 66 -7.29 13.43 -3.15
N THR A 67 -6.27 12.83 -2.59
CA THR A 67 -6.37 12.14 -1.31
C THR A 67 -5.16 12.46 -0.47
N VAL A 68 -5.37 12.82 0.79
CA VAL A 68 -4.31 13.02 1.78
C VAL A 68 -4.70 12.21 3.01
N LEU A 69 -3.95 11.15 3.29
CA LEU A 69 -4.29 10.14 4.27
C LEU A 69 -3.15 9.94 5.28
N PRO A 70 -3.17 10.64 6.41
CA PRO A 70 -2.38 10.21 7.55
C PRO A 70 -2.72 8.78 7.94
N PHE A 71 -1.72 8.01 8.38
CA PHE A 71 -1.94 6.63 8.75
C PHE A 71 -1.09 6.21 9.93
N TYR A 72 -1.54 5.15 10.58
CA TYR A 72 -0.84 4.44 11.62
C TYR A 72 -0.86 2.94 11.30
N GLU A 73 0.30 2.30 11.43
CA GLU A 73 0.49 0.90 11.07
C GLU A 73 1.13 0.15 12.22
N ARG A 74 0.66 -1.08 12.43
CA ARG A 74 1.27 -2.06 13.34
C ARG A 74 1.51 -3.35 12.59
N GLN A 75 2.66 -3.93 12.84
CA GLN A 75 3.03 -5.22 12.28
C GLN A 75 3.47 -6.17 13.39
N TRP A 76 2.96 -7.39 13.31
CA TRP A 76 3.35 -8.51 14.16
C TRP A 76 4.02 -9.56 13.31
N TYR A 77 5.02 -10.20 13.85
CA TYR A 77 5.74 -11.29 13.21
C TYR A 77 5.96 -12.40 14.21
N GLY A 78 5.52 -13.64 13.88
CA GLY A 78 5.63 -14.78 14.78
C GLY A 78 4.95 -14.54 16.12
N ASN A 79 3.78 -13.89 16.13
CA ASN A 79 2.98 -13.53 17.32
C ASN A 79 3.65 -12.49 18.24
N HIS A 80 4.71 -11.83 17.79
CA HIS A 80 5.38 -10.77 18.52
C HIS A 80 5.23 -9.44 17.81
N ARG A 81 5.15 -8.36 18.58
CA ARG A 81 5.20 -7.01 18.00
C ARG A 81 6.53 -6.84 17.29
N TYR A 82 6.47 -6.50 16.02
CA TYR A 82 7.66 -6.37 15.20
C TYR A 82 7.97 -4.91 14.89
N LYS A 83 6.98 -4.19 14.37
CA LYS A 83 7.17 -2.83 13.88
C LYS A 83 5.89 -2.01 14.08
N TRP A 84 6.06 -0.71 14.27
CA TRP A 84 4.99 0.25 14.09
C TRP A 84 5.49 1.41 13.22
N ALA A 85 4.58 2.03 12.50
CA ALA A 85 4.87 3.15 11.62
C ALA A 85 3.76 4.19 11.70
N SER A 86 4.14 5.44 11.53
CA SER A 86 3.19 6.52 11.33
C SER A 86 3.64 7.36 10.14
N GLY A 87 2.69 7.81 9.34
CA GLY A 87 3.04 8.53 8.14
C GLY A 87 1.86 9.19 7.48
N VAL A 88 2.09 9.62 6.25
CA VAL A 88 1.08 10.24 5.40
C VAL A 88 1.21 9.70 3.99
N ARG A 89 0.06 9.44 3.37
CA ARG A 89 -0.05 9.04 1.98
C ARG A 89 -0.82 10.10 1.21
N GLY A 90 -0.26 10.55 0.10
CA GLY A 90 -0.94 11.40 -0.86
C GLY A 90 -1.22 10.64 -2.14
N GLU A 91 -2.40 10.80 -2.71
CA GLU A 91 -2.77 10.18 -3.97
C GLU A 91 -3.40 11.22 -4.89
N PHE A 92 -3.15 11.07 -6.17
CA PHE A 92 -3.74 11.90 -7.21
C PHE A 92 -4.08 11.03 -8.40
N ASN A 93 -5.34 11.08 -8.85
CA ASN A 93 -5.82 10.36 -10.03
C ASN A 93 -6.47 11.36 -10.97
N ARG A 94 -6.16 11.26 -12.26
CA ARG A 94 -6.78 12.11 -13.27
C ARG A 94 -7.05 11.33 -14.55
N TRP A 95 -8.27 11.44 -15.04
CA TRP A 95 -8.62 11.05 -16.39
C TRP A 95 -8.23 12.18 -17.35
N ILE A 96 -7.15 11.95 -18.11
CA ILE A 96 -6.66 12.93 -19.10
C ILE A 96 -7.59 12.93 -20.31
N THR A 97 -8.06 11.76 -20.71
CA THR A 97 -9.10 11.52 -21.68
C THR A 97 -10.04 10.46 -21.13
N PRO A 98 -11.20 10.19 -21.76
CA PRO A 98 -12.05 9.08 -21.29
C PRO A 98 -11.39 7.71 -21.31
N ASN A 99 -10.27 7.57 -22.02
CA ASN A 99 -9.55 6.31 -22.18
C ASN A 99 -8.23 6.24 -21.43
N TRP A 100 -7.69 7.35 -20.96
CA TRP A 100 -6.38 7.41 -20.30
C TRP A 100 -6.47 8.02 -18.92
N GLN A 101 -5.99 7.29 -17.92
CA GLN A 101 -5.89 7.76 -16.55
C GLN A 101 -4.44 7.74 -16.08
N VAL A 102 -4.04 8.79 -15.39
CA VAL A 102 -2.76 8.85 -14.70
C VAL A 102 -3.03 8.88 -13.21
N SER A 103 -2.35 8.01 -12.48
CA SER A 103 -2.42 7.93 -11.02
C SER A 103 -1.02 8.08 -10.46
N THR A 104 -0.89 8.90 -9.44
CA THR A 104 0.37 9.02 -8.71
C THR A 104 0.10 8.96 -7.22
N ALA A 105 1.04 8.41 -6.48
CA ALA A 105 0.98 8.34 -5.04
C ALA A 105 2.35 8.63 -4.46
N ALA A 106 2.36 9.22 -3.29
CA ALA A 106 3.57 9.42 -2.52
C ALA A 106 3.28 9.10 -1.06
N GLU A 107 4.21 8.46 -0.40
CA GLU A 107 4.06 8.06 0.99
C GLU A 107 5.36 8.34 1.75
N TYR A 108 5.20 8.88 2.94
CA TYR A 108 6.29 9.06 3.88
C TYR A 108 5.88 8.49 5.22
N SER A 109 6.76 7.70 5.83
CA SER A 109 6.50 7.17 7.17
C SER A 109 7.78 7.10 8.00
N LYS A 110 7.58 7.18 9.31
CA LYS A 110 8.59 6.84 10.30
C LYS A 110 8.28 5.47 10.85
N GLU A 111 9.29 4.61 10.88
CA GLU A 111 9.17 3.24 11.31
C GLU A 111 9.99 3.00 12.57
N ARG A 112 9.42 2.22 13.50
CA ARG A 112 10.07 1.80 14.73
C ARG A 112 9.96 0.29 14.87
N TYR A 113 11.10 -0.36 15.08
CA TYR A 113 11.18 -1.80 15.27
C TYR A 113 11.40 -2.10 16.75
N HIS A 114 10.62 -3.04 17.30
CA HIS A 114 10.65 -3.36 18.72
C HIS A 114 11.90 -4.11 19.15
N SER A 115 12.38 -5.05 18.32
CA SER A 115 13.49 -5.93 18.69
C SER A 115 14.84 -5.47 18.14
N ASN A 116 14.87 -4.57 17.17
CA ASN A 116 16.11 -4.09 16.57
C ASN A 116 15.99 -2.63 16.13
N SER A 117 16.42 -1.74 16.99
CA SER A 117 16.37 -0.30 16.73
C SER A 117 17.20 0.16 15.53
N LEU A 118 18.18 -0.64 15.10
CA LEU A 118 18.99 -0.33 13.92
C LEU A 118 18.19 -0.39 12.62
N LEU A 119 17.05 -1.10 12.62
CA LEU A 119 16.11 -1.13 11.50
C LEU A 119 15.19 0.08 11.47
N SER A 120 15.03 0.77 12.61
CA SER A 120 14.17 1.95 12.71
C SER A 120 14.67 3.09 11.82
N GLY A 121 13.74 3.86 11.27
CA GLY A 121 14.11 4.94 10.38
C GLY A 121 12.89 5.49 9.67
N ASN A 122 13.06 5.80 8.38
CA ASN A 122 11.97 6.32 7.57
C ASN A 122 11.89 5.63 6.23
N ASN A 123 10.69 5.66 5.67
CA ASN A 123 10.38 5.08 4.37
C ASN A 123 9.75 6.15 3.49
N LYS A 124 10.18 6.22 2.24
CA LYS A 124 9.61 7.09 1.22
C LYS A 124 9.24 6.24 0.02
N LEU A 125 8.02 6.39 -0.45
CA LEU A 125 7.50 5.70 -1.62
C LEU A 125 6.94 6.72 -2.60
N VAL A 126 7.27 6.55 -3.88
CA VAL A 126 6.62 7.28 -4.98
C VAL A 126 6.17 6.25 -6.00
N SER A 127 4.94 6.39 -6.47
CA SER A 127 4.30 5.48 -7.41
C SER A 127 3.66 6.26 -8.54
N LEU A 128 3.81 5.75 -9.76
CA LEU A 128 3.16 6.29 -10.94
C LEU A 128 2.52 5.14 -11.71
N THR A 129 1.26 5.31 -12.08
CA THR A 129 0.53 4.33 -12.87
C THR A 129 -0.20 5.03 -14.01
N VAL A 130 -0.11 4.46 -15.20
CA VAL A 130 -0.88 4.88 -16.37
C VAL A 130 -1.80 3.73 -16.74
N LEU A 131 -3.09 4.04 -16.85
CA LEU A 131 -4.13 3.09 -17.23
C LEU A 131 -4.71 3.49 -18.58
N TRP A 132 -4.79 2.53 -19.49
CA TRP A 132 -5.41 2.69 -20.78
C TRP A 132 -6.66 1.80 -20.82
N ARG A 133 -7.83 2.46 -20.92
CA ARG A 133 -9.10 1.78 -21.15
C ARG A 133 -9.30 1.63 -22.65
N ILE A 134 -9.09 0.42 -23.16
CA ILE A 134 -9.22 0.10 -24.60
C ILE A 134 -10.68 0.20 -25.01
N ASN A 135 -11.57 -0.34 -24.18
CA ASN A 135 -13.02 -0.26 -24.32
C ASN A 135 -13.67 -0.37 -22.93
N PRO A 136 -15.00 -0.27 -22.78
CA PRO A 136 -15.63 -0.31 -21.45
C PRO A 136 -15.35 -1.59 -20.65
N GLN A 137 -14.94 -2.69 -21.28
CA GLN A 137 -14.70 -3.97 -20.62
C GLN A 137 -13.21 -4.30 -20.43
N ARG A 138 -12.32 -3.63 -21.16
CA ARG A 138 -10.89 -3.97 -21.17
C ARG A 138 -10.02 -2.79 -20.83
N PHE A 139 -9.06 -3.04 -19.96
CA PHE A 139 -8.05 -2.06 -19.64
C PHE A 139 -6.66 -2.69 -19.53
N PHE A 140 -5.67 -1.88 -19.76
CA PHE A 140 -4.27 -2.22 -19.58
C PHE A 140 -3.63 -1.14 -18.71
N TYR A 141 -2.76 -1.54 -17.78
CA TYR A 141 -2.03 -0.56 -17.00
C TYR A 141 -0.55 -0.91 -16.91
N THR A 142 0.24 0.12 -16.75
CA THR A 142 1.66 0.01 -16.44
C THR A 142 2.01 1.04 -15.39
N GLY A 143 2.97 0.71 -14.57
CA GLY A 143 3.39 1.62 -13.51
C GLY A 143 4.77 1.31 -13.00
N ALA A 144 5.29 2.23 -12.23
CA ALA A 144 6.59 2.11 -11.59
C ALA A 144 6.50 2.64 -10.18
N ASP A 145 7.19 1.95 -9.26
CA ASP A 145 7.29 2.33 -7.87
C ASP A 145 8.77 2.49 -7.51
N PHE A 146 9.06 3.52 -6.72
CA PHE A 146 10.36 3.72 -6.13
C PHE A 146 10.21 3.86 -4.62
N THR A 147 10.96 3.05 -3.87
CA THR A 147 10.96 3.07 -2.42
C THR A 147 12.37 3.32 -1.92
N ARG A 148 12.51 4.25 -0.98
CA ARG A 148 13.75 4.46 -0.26
C ARG A 148 13.52 4.20 1.22
N GLN A 149 14.21 3.20 1.73
CA GLN A 149 14.21 2.83 3.13
C GLN A 149 15.51 3.32 3.75
N LYS A 150 15.41 4.28 4.67
CA LYS A 150 16.55 4.71 5.48
C LYS A 150 16.38 4.17 6.89
N ALA A 151 17.24 3.22 7.25
CA ALA A 151 17.34 2.70 8.61
C ALA A 151 18.41 3.46 9.38
N GLN A 152 18.40 3.32 10.70
CA GLN A 152 19.41 3.90 11.57
C GLN A 152 20.80 3.34 11.24
N SER A 153 20.89 2.05 10.91
CA SER A 153 22.09 1.42 10.38
C SER A 153 22.08 1.42 8.86
N ARG A 154 23.19 1.85 8.27
CA ARG A 154 23.36 1.93 6.82
C ARG A 154 23.19 0.58 6.13
N GLN A 155 23.58 -0.50 6.78
CA GLN A 155 23.48 -1.86 6.21
C GLN A 155 22.04 -2.31 6.00
N TYR A 156 21.06 -1.72 6.69
CA TYR A 156 19.64 -2.03 6.53
C TYR A 156 18.91 -1.00 5.67
N SER A 157 19.64 -0.03 5.12
CA SER A 157 19.07 0.96 4.21
C SER A 157 19.12 0.43 2.77
N TYR A 158 18.07 0.69 2.00
CA TYR A 158 17.99 0.22 0.63
C TYR A 158 17.06 1.07 -0.23
N ASP A 159 17.26 0.97 -1.53
CA ASP A 159 16.36 1.49 -2.55
C ASP A 159 15.76 0.32 -3.31
N LEU A 160 14.45 0.41 -3.61
CA LEU A 160 13.74 -0.60 -4.37
C LEU A 160 13.01 0.07 -5.53
N LYS A 161 13.20 -0.46 -6.73
CA LYS A 161 12.47 -0.04 -7.93
C LYS A 161 11.67 -1.21 -8.44
N THR A 162 10.38 -0.97 -8.74
CA THR A 162 9.47 -2.00 -9.21
C THR A 162 8.73 -1.48 -10.44
N VAL A 163 8.58 -2.33 -11.45
CA VAL A 163 7.75 -2.07 -12.62
C VAL A 163 6.54 -3.01 -12.56
N ARG A 164 5.36 -2.46 -12.81
CA ARG A 164 4.10 -3.19 -12.79
C ARG A 164 3.46 -3.13 -14.16
N ILE A 165 2.93 -4.25 -14.62
CA ILE A 165 2.18 -4.36 -15.86
C ILE A 165 0.97 -5.22 -15.55
N GLY A 166 -0.21 -4.80 -15.99
CA GLY A 166 -1.42 -5.55 -15.75
C GLY A 166 -2.44 -5.38 -16.85
N TRP A 167 -3.34 -6.35 -16.92
CA TRP A 167 -4.45 -6.42 -17.86
C TRP A 167 -5.69 -6.80 -17.08
N GLY A 168 -6.81 -6.14 -17.37
CA GLY A 168 -8.07 -6.48 -16.73
C GLY A 168 -9.20 -6.51 -17.75
N GLU A 169 -10.18 -7.37 -17.47
CA GLU A 169 -11.44 -7.45 -18.21
C GLU A 169 -12.59 -7.41 -17.21
N GLU A 170 -13.54 -6.53 -17.47
CA GLU A 170 -14.77 -6.47 -16.69
C GLU A 170 -15.84 -7.28 -17.44
N TRP A 171 -16.30 -8.35 -16.79
CA TRP A 171 -17.40 -9.13 -17.30
C TRP A 171 -18.69 -8.49 -16.78
N GLY A 172 -19.52 -8.02 -17.69
CA GLY A 172 -20.78 -7.40 -17.31
C GLY A 172 -21.76 -8.42 -16.76
N TRP A 173 -21.71 -8.63 -15.46
CA TRP A 173 -22.73 -9.40 -14.74
C TRP A 173 -23.82 -8.44 -14.28
N GLY A 174 -24.80 -8.29 -15.10
CA GLY A 174 -26.01 -7.56 -14.76
C GLY A 174 -25.88 -6.07 -14.61
#